data_5d8ce4c050184f60524477b2f752c6ff
#
_entry.id   5d8ce4c050184f60524477b2f752c6ff
#
_cell.length_a   1.000
_cell.length_b   1.000
_cell.length_c   1.000
_cell.angle_alpha   90.00
_cell.angle_beta   90.00
_cell.angle_gamma   90.00
#
_symmetry.space_group_name_H-M   'P 1'
#
loop_
_entity.id
_entity.type
_entity.pdbx_description
1 polymer ?
#
loop_
_entity_poly.entity_id
_entity_poly.type
_entity_poly.pdbx_seq_one_letter_code
_entity_poly.pdbx_strand_id
1 'polypeptide(L)'
;ASKSKLGSLHGLPMTIKDAFEVEGIVSTGGNPAWQDNIPKRNAEAVQRLVDAGAIIFGKTNVPFLSADMQSFNKIYGATNNPWDLERTPGGSSGGSAAALASGMTPLELGSDIGGSIRVPAHFCGLFGHKPSYNIISEVGHMPPPPGAISTGNGLSVAGPLARSPEDLEIALDVLVAAQEQDSPAWKIKLPKARTKKVKELRVAVWPDEPYAEVDDEITILIKQTADDLKHAGAQVETADLPMSFKEIDKIFSQLLNPLMLAGSPQETFETLAKLNADLDPNAVSYTHLRAHE
;
A
#
# COMPACT_ATOMS: atom_id res chain seq x y z
N ALA A 1 -21.08 -13.88 -25.38
CA ALA A 1 -20.47 -12.61 -25.70
C ALA A 1 -19.35 -12.81 -26.69
N SER A 2 -19.19 -11.94 -27.72
CA SER A 2 -18.04 -12.04 -28.62
C SER A 2 -16.75 -11.71 -27.84
N LYS A 3 -15.63 -12.37 -28.13
CA LYS A 3 -14.32 -12.16 -27.46
C LYS A 3 -13.88 -10.68 -27.44
N SER A 4 -14.41 -9.84 -28.32
CA SER A 4 -14.10 -8.40 -28.42
C SER A 4 -14.78 -7.54 -27.36
N LYS A 5 -15.62 -8.09 -26.49
CA LYS A 5 -16.35 -7.38 -25.43
C LYS A 5 -15.95 -7.78 -24.00
N LEU A 6 -14.98 -8.71 -23.85
CA LEU A 6 -14.52 -9.14 -22.53
C LEU A 6 -13.47 -8.17 -22.00
N GLY A 7 -13.62 -7.72 -20.75
CA GLY A 7 -12.61 -6.93 -20.04
C GLY A 7 -11.34 -7.77 -19.76
N SER A 8 -10.24 -7.09 -19.47
CA SER A 8 -8.93 -7.75 -19.23
C SER A 8 -8.91 -8.65 -17.99
N LEU A 9 -9.85 -8.45 -17.06
CA LEU A 9 -10.01 -9.25 -15.84
C LEU A 9 -11.26 -10.14 -15.88
N HIS A 10 -11.82 -10.40 -17.07
CA HIS A 10 -13.08 -11.13 -17.20
C HIS A 10 -13.03 -12.52 -16.56
N GLY A 11 -13.91 -12.72 -15.56
CA GLY A 11 -14.03 -13.98 -14.83
C GLY A 11 -12.95 -14.22 -13.78
N LEU A 12 -12.06 -13.25 -13.52
CA LEU A 12 -11.04 -13.37 -12.50
C LEU A 12 -11.64 -13.20 -11.09
N PRO A 13 -11.65 -14.24 -10.23
CA PRO A 13 -12.04 -14.07 -8.85
C PRO A 13 -10.90 -13.38 -8.09
N MET A 14 -11.23 -12.34 -7.30
CA MET A 14 -10.25 -11.65 -6.48
C MET A 14 -10.84 -11.10 -5.18
N THR A 15 -9.98 -10.79 -4.26
CA THR A 15 -10.33 -10.14 -2.99
C THR A 15 -9.84 -8.69 -2.98
N ILE A 16 -10.37 -7.90 -2.05
CA ILE A 16 -10.08 -6.48 -1.88
C ILE A 16 -9.72 -6.20 -0.42
N LYS A 17 -8.67 -5.44 -0.20
CA LYS A 17 -8.31 -4.94 1.14
C LYS A 17 -9.53 -4.32 1.83
N ASP A 18 -9.77 -4.64 3.10
CA ASP A 18 -10.90 -4.10 3.86
C ASP A 18 -10.74 -2.61 4.26
N ALA A 19 -10.03 -1.87 3.44
CA ALA A 19 -9.96 -0.42 3.46
C ALA A 19 -10.72 0.23 2.29
N PHE A 20 -11.41 -0.56 1.45
CA PHE A 20 -12.22 -0.04 0.34
C PHE A 20 -13.67 -0.47 0.49
N GLU A 21 -14.59 0.43 0.17
CA GLU A 21 -16.00 0.10 0.05
C GLU A 21 -16.25 -0.86 -1.12
N VAL A 22 -16.96 -1.96 -0.85
CA VAL A 22 -17.43 -2.91 -1.86
C VAL A 22 -18.93 -3.06 -1.71
N GLU A 23 -19.69 -2.78 -2.77
CA GLU A 23 -21.16 -2.85 -2.78
C GLU A 23 -21.65 -4.21 -2.31
N GLY A 24 -22.54 -4.21 -1.33
CA GLY A 24 -23.17 -5.42 -0.80
C GLY A 24 -22.28 -6.30 0.06
N ILE A 25 -21.02 -5.95 0.29
CA ILE A 25 -20.07 -6.71 1.13
C ILE A 25 -19.69 -5.85 2.34
N VAL A 26 -19.74 -6.44 3.53
CA VAL A 26 -19.32 -5.77 4.78
C VAL A 26 -17.91 -5.18 4.59
N SER A 27 -17.76 -3.90 4.89
CA SER A 27 -16.51 -3.15 4.72
C SER A 27 -16.25 -2.34 5.98
N THR A 28 -15.24 -2.74 6.76
CA THR A 28 -15.10 -2.27 8.15
C THR A 28 -13.90 -1.34 8.38
N GLY A 29 -12.89 -1.36 7.51
CA GLY A 29 -11.62 -0.69 7.80
C GLY A 29 -10.94 -1.18 9.08
N GLY A 30 -11.28 -2.39 9.57
CA GLY A 30 -10.83 -2.94 10.85
C GLY A 30 -11.42 -2.22 12.08
N ASN A 31 -12.39 -1.34 11.89
CA ASN A 31 -13.02 -0.55 12.96
C ASN A 31 -14.32 -1.22 13.46
N PRO A 32 -14.40 -1.63 14.74
CA PRO A 32 -15.62 -2.22 15.31
C PRO A 32 -16.87 -1.34 15.16
N ALA A 33 -16.73 -0.02 15.12
CA ALA A 33 -17.87 0.88 14.91
C ALA A 33 -18.49 0.75 13.50
N TRP A 34 -17.79 0.11 12.56
CA TRP A 34 -18.23 -0.10 11.18
C TRP A 34 -18.44 -1.58 10.83
N GLN A 35 -18.51 -2.46 11.85
CA GLN A 35 -18.62 -3.91 11.62
C GLN A 35 -19.86 -4.33 10.84
N ASP A 36 -20.93 -3.52 10.85
CA ASP A 36 -22.18 -3.77 10.13
C ASP A 36 -22.32 -2.87 8.89
N ASN A 37 -21.26 -2.15 8.49
CA ASN A 37 -21.29 -1.27 7.34
C ASN A 37 -21.32 -2.08 6.03
N ILE A 38 -22.42 -1.98 5.31
CA ILE A 38 -22.61 -2.55 3.97
C ILE A 38 -22.75 -1.39 2.98
N PRO A 39 -21.71 -1.07 2.21
CA PRO A 39 -21.73 -0.01 1.22
C PRO A 39 -22.79 -0.25 0.14
N LYS A 40 -23.39 0.85 -0.34
CA LYS A 40 -24.38 0.84 -1.44
C LYS A 40 -23.74 1.10 -2.81
N ARG A 41 -22.43 1.28 -2.84
CA ARG A 41 -21.63 1.50 -4.04
C ARG A 41 -20.22 0.98 -3.82
N ASN A 42 -19.55 0.67 -4.89
CA ASN A 42 -18.12 0.36 -4.86
C ASN A 42 -17.29 1.63 -4.69
N ALA A 43 -16.12 1.50 -4.06
CA ALA A 43 -15.05 2.46 -4.26
C ALA A 43 -14.71 2.54 -5.76
N GLU A 44 -14.32 3.73 -6.26
CA GLU A 44 -14.08 3.90 -7.70
C GLU A 44 -13.02 2.94 -8.25
N ALA A 45 -11.95 2.68 -7.51
CA ALA A 45 -10.92 1.71 -7.91
C ALA A 45 -11.50 0.28 -7.98
N VAL A 46 -12.38 -0.10 -7.05
CA VAL A 46 -13.07 -1.39 -7.07
C VAL A 46 -14.04 -1.48 -8.26
N GLN A 47 -14.80 -0.41 -8.54
CA GLN A 47 -15.71 -0.38 -9.68
C GLN A 47 -14.99 -0.62 -11.01
N ARG A 48 -13.78 -0.06 -11.18
CA ARG A 48 -12.96 -0.31 -12.38
C ARG A 48 -12.57 -1.76 -12.55
N LEU A 49 -12.23 -2.44 -11.46
CA LEU A 49 -11.93 -3.88 -11.48
C LEU A 49 -13.16 -4.70 -11.88
N VAL A 50 -14.32 -4.35 -11.32
CA VAL A 50 -15.61 -4.98 -11.67
C VAL A 50 -15.97 -4.73 -13.14
N ASP A 51 -15.82 -3.50 -13.64
CA ASP A 51 -16.08 -3.13 -15.04
C ASP A 51 -15.13 -3.85 -16.00
N ALA A 52 -13.89 -4.14 -15.57
CA ALA A 52 -12.95 -4.98 -16.30
C ALA A 52 -13.29 -6.48 -16.26
N GLY A 53 -14.32 -6.87 -15.51
CA GLY A 53 -14.85 -8.23 -15.44
C GLY A 53 -14.36 -9.05 -14.26
N ALA A 54 -13.68 -8.46 -13.28
CA ALA A 54 -13.31 -9.16 -12.05
C ALA A 54 -14.53 -9.52 -11.20
N ILE A 55 -14.43 -10.64 -10.47
CA ILE A 55 -15.46 -11.12 -9.54
C ILE A 55 -14.92 -10.93 -8.12
N ILE A 56 -15.44 -9.93 -7.41
CA ILE A 56 -15.03 -9.69 -6.03
C ILE A 56 -15.80 -10.66 -5.13
N PHE A 57 -15.07 -11.58 -4.46
CA PHE A 57 -15.69 -12.60 -3.63
C PHE A 57 -15.44 -12.42 -2.13
N GLY A 58 -14.63 -11.43 -1.71
CA GLY A 58 -14.36 -11.19 -0.30
C GLY A 58 -13.45 -10.02 -0.03
N LYS A 59 -13.23 -9.79 1.27
CA LYS A 59 -12.36 -8.75 1.81
C LYS A 59 -11.19 -9.38 2.56
N THR A 60 -10.05 -8.71 2.56
CA THR A 60 -8.84 -9.16 3.28
C THR A 60 -8.54 -8.26 4.48
N ASN A 61 -8.06 -8.88 5.55
CA ASN A 61 -7.89 -8.25 6.86
C ASN A 61 -6.91 -7.07 6.84
N VAL A 62 -7.17 -6.10 7.70
CA VAL A 62 -6.39 -4.88 7.91
C VAL A 62 -6.26 -4.59 9.41
N PRO A 63 -5.28 -3.79 9.87
CA PRO A 63 -5.33 -3.24 11.22
C PRO A 63 -6.42 -2.19 11.35
N PHE A 64 -6.74 -1.81 12.58
CA PHE A 64 -7.67 -0.72 12.88
C PHE A 64 -7.33 0.53 12.04
N LEU A 65 -8.27 0.98 11.21
CA LEU A 65 -8.17 2.13 10.31
C LEU A 65 -6.92 2.13 9.40
N SER A 66 -6.37 0.95 9.10
CA SER A 66 -5.12 0.80 8.35
C SER A 66 -3.90 1.49 8.97
N ALA A 67 -3.90 1.71 10.29
CA ALA A 67 -2.93 2.54 11.00
C ALA A 67 -1.81 1.75 11.69
N ASP A 68 -1.45 0.57 11.17
CA ASP A 68 -0.36 -0.27 11.71
C ASP A 68 0.37 -1.00 10.56
N MET A 69 1.64 -1.36 10.81
CA MET A 69 2.45 -2.20 9.92
C MET A 69 2.27 -3.69 10.17
N GLN A 70 1.26 -4.07 10.95
CA GLN A 70 0.76 -5.42 11.16
C GLN A 70 -0.71 -5.47 10.79
N SER A 71 -1.29 -6.68 10.64
CA SER A 71 -2.70 -6.82 10.23
C SER A 71 -3.49 -7.56 11.28
N PHE A 72 -3.99 -6.82 12.27
CA PHE A 72 -4.86 -7.32 13.32
C PHE A 72 -5.92 -6.27 13.71
N ASN A 73 -7.08 -6.74 14.12
CA ASN A 73 -8.14 -5.88 14.67
C ASN A 73 -9.07 -6.69 15.59
N LYS A 74 -9.96 -5.99 16.29
CA LYS A 74 -10.89 -6.60 17.25
C LYS A 74 -12.06 -7.36 16.61
N ILE A 75 -12.29 -7.21 15.30
CA ILE A 75 -13.39 -7.88 14.59
C ILE A 75 -12.93 -9.26 14.11
N TYR A 76 -11.78 -9.33 13.45
CA TYR A 76 -11.31 -10.52 12.71
C TYR A 76 -10.05 -11.15 13.33
N GLY A 77 -9.46 -10.54 14.37
CA GLY A 77 -8.21 -11.02 14.96
C GLY A 77 -6.98 -10.71 14.13
N ALA A 78 -5.92 -11.49 14.32
CA ALA A 78 -4.64 -11.32 13.66
C ALA A 78 -4.53 -12.18 12.40
N THR A 79 -3.85 -11.64 11.40
CA THR A 79 -3.40 -12.39 10.22
C THR A 79 -1.95 -12.77 10.39
N ASN A 80 -1.62 -14.03 10.16
CA ASN A 80 -0.28 -14.57 10.27
C ASN A 80 0.39 -14.63 8.89
N ASN A 81 1.73 -14.63 8.88
CA ASN A 81 2.49 -14.79 7.65
C ASN A 81 2.40 -16.26 7.17
N PRO A 82 2.02 -16.54 5.92
CA PRO A 82 1.91 -17.91 5.43
C PRO A 82 3.21 -18.71 5.41
N TRP A 83 4.35 -18.03 5.39
CA TRP A 83 5.67 -18.67 5.40
C TRP A 83 6.11 -19.09 6.81
N ASP A 84 5.65 -18.35 7.82
CA ASP A 84 5.91 -18.63 9.24
C ASP A 84 4.76 -18.04 10.07
N LEU A 85 3.93 -18.91 10.64
CA LEU A 85 2.72 -18.51 11.35
C LEU A 85 2.97 -17.73 12.65
N GLU A 86 4.21 -17.74 13.16
CA GLU A 86 4.62 -16.94 14.32
C GLU A 86 5.05 -15.52 13.95
N ARG A 87 5.07 -15.20 12.64
CA ARG A 87 5.47 -13.88 12.12
C ARG A 87 4.28 -13.11 11.56
N THR A 88 4.43 -11.79 11.54
CA THR A 88 3.47 -10.90 10.88
C THR A 88 3.61 -10.97 9.35
N PRO A 89 2.50 -10.88 8.59
CA PRO A 89 2.55 -10.69 7.14
C PRO A 89 2.87 -9.25 6.73
N GLY A 90 3.12 -8.39 7.72
CA GLY A 90 3.18 -6.94 7.50
C GLY A 90 1.80 -6.30 7.50
N GLY A 91 1.75 -5.01 7.17
CA GLY A 91 0.54 -4.20 7.17
C GLY A 91 0.73 -2.85 6.43
N SER A 92 -0.34 -2.20 6.23
CA SER A 92 -1.73 -2.48 6.56
C SER A 92 -2.45 -3.42 5.57
N SER A 93 -1.88 -3.75 4.39
CA SER A 93 -2.44 -4.74 3.44
C SER A 93 -1.93 -6.16 3.73
N GLY A 94 -1.76 -6.55 5.00
CA GLY A 94 -1.21 -7.86 5.34
C GLY A 94 -2.15 -9.02 5.07
N GLY A 95 -3.46 -8.83 5.22
CA GLY A 95 -4.45 -9.81 4.81
C GLY A 95 -4.40 -10.08 3.30
N SER A 96 -4.22 -9.02 2.49
CA SER A 96 -4.04 -9.11 1.03
C SER A 96 -2.80 -9.92 0.68
N ALA A 97 -1.66 -9.60 1.33
CA ALA A 97 -0.43 -10.32 1.09
C ALA A 97 -0.51 -11.78 1.53
N ALA A 98 -1.09 -12.07 2.69
CA ALA A 98 -1.28 -13.43 3.16
C ALA A 98 -2.17 -14.25 2.21
N ALA A 99 -3.26 -13.67 1.70
CA ALA A 99 -4.15 -14.33 0.75
C ALA A 99 -3.45 -14.64 -0.58
N LEU A 100 -2.65 -13.71 -1.11
CA LEU A 100 -1.86 -13.91 -2.32
C LEU A 100 -0.78 -14.99 -2.14
N ALA A 101 0.00 -14.92 -1.06
CA ALA A 101 1.08 -15.87 -0.79
C ALA A 101 0.56 -17.28 -0.55
N SER A 102 -0.64 -17.41 0.06
CA SER A 102 -1.33 -18.70 0.23
C SER A 102 -2.03 -19.21 -1.03
N GLY A 103 -2.05 -18.46 -2.13
CA GLY A 103 -2.77 -18.83 -3.35
C GLY A 103 -4.29 -18.73 -3.27
N MET A 104 -4.85 -18.07 -2.24
CA MET A 104 -6.29 -17.91 -2.06
C MET A 104 -6.91 -16.93 -3.07
N THR A 105 -6.13 -15.97 -3.52
CA THR A 105 -6.51 -14.99 -4.55
C THR A 105 -5.37 -14.78 -5.54
N PRO A 106 -5.64 -14.53 -6.82
CA PRO A 106 -4.60 -14.24 -7.81
C PRO A 106 -4.17 -12.77 -7.84
N LEU A 107 -5.04 -11.85 -7.44
CA LEU A 107 -4.84 -10.41 -7.50
C LEU A 107 -5.50 -9.73 -6.29
N GLU A 108 -4.91 -8.63 -5.83
CA GLU A 108 -5.40 -7.82 -4.72
C GLU A 108 -5.31 -6.32 -5.02
N LEU A 109 -6.26 -5.57 -4.46
CA LEU A 109 -6.19 -4.11 -4.36
C LEU A 109 -5.86 -3.74 -2.92
N GLY A 110 -4.72 -3.09 -2.72
CA GLY A 110 -4.26 -2.53 -1.46
C GLY A 110 -4.16 -1.00 -1.47
N SER A 111 -3.64 -0.44 -0.40
CA SER A 111 -3.32 0.99 -0.27
C SER A 111 -2.04 1.20 0.52
N ASP A 112 -1.35 2.32 0.28
CA ASP A 112 -0.04 2.61 0.87
C ASP A 112 0.10 4.11 1.16
N ILE A 113 0.29 4.46 2.42
CA ILE A 113 0.64 5.81 2.84
C ILE A 113 2.07 5.85 3.43
N GLY A 114 2.48 4.81 4.14
CA GLY A 114 3.77 4.69 4.81
C GLY A 114 4.49 3.36 4.56
N GLY A 115 4.07 2.57 3.54
CA GLY A 115 4.62 1.25 3.27
C GLY A 115 3.57 0.14 3.14
N SER A 116 2.29 0.46 3.26
CA SER A 116 1.22 -0.55 3.46
C SER A 116 0.91 -1.45 2.25
N ILE A 117 1.51 -1.24 1.09
CA ILE A 117 1.61 -2.21 -0.03
C ILE A 117 2.99 -2.87 0.01
N ARG A 118 4.04 -2.07 0.13
CA ARG A 118 5.44 -2.50 -0.03
C ARG A 118 5.91 -3.41 1.11
N VAL A 119 5.60 -3.05 2.36
CA VAL A 119 5.98 -3.85 3.55
C VAL A 119 5.36 -5.25 3.51
N PRO A 120 4.04 -5.43 3.36
CA PRO A 120 3.48 -6.77 3.29
C PRO A 120 3.89 -7.55 2.04
N ALA A 121 4.11 -6.88 0.89
CA ALA A 121 4.67 -7.54 -0.28
C ALA A 121 6.07 -8.10 -0.01
N HIS A 122 6.94 -7.31 0.65
CA HIS A 122 8.27 -7.74 1.06
C HIS A 122 8.21 -8.92 2.04
N PHE A 123 7.39 -8.84 3.09
CA PHE A 123 7.30 -9.86 4.13
C PHE A 123 6.73 -11.19 3.63
N CYS A 124 5.89 -11.16 2.61
CA CYS A 124 5.24 -12.34 2.04
C CYS A 124 5.84 -12.81 0.69
N GLY A 125 6.93 -12.19 0.21
CA GLY A 125 7.61 -12.59 -1.03
C GLY A 125 6.76 -12.35 -2.29
N LEU A 126 6.13 -11.17 -2.38
CA LEU A 126 5.20 -10.79 -3.45
C LEU A 126 5.68 -9.54 -4.19
N PHE A 127 5.00 -9.23 -5.27
CA PHE A 127 5.13 -7.95 -5.97
C PHE A 127 4.04 -7.00 -5.51
N GLY A 128 4.44 -5.80 -5.07
CA GLY A 128 3.54 -4.72 -4.68
C GLY A 128 3.87 -3.45 -5.45
N HIS A 129 2.88 -2.82 -6.06
CA HIS A 129 3.10 -1.57 -6.79
C HIS A 129 2.44 -0.39 -6.06
N LYS A 130 3.29 0.45 -5.47
CA LYS A 130 2.87 1.77 -4.97
C LYS A 130 2.98 2.78 -6.13
N PRO A 131 1.87 3.17 -6.76
CA PRO A 131 1.91 4.08 -7.90
C PRO A 131 2.25 5.52 -7.50
N SER A 132 2.39 6.38 -8.48
CA SER A 132 2.44 7.83 -8.26
C SER A 132 1.13 8.32 -7.65
N TYR A 133 1.22 9.41 -6.88
CA TYR A 133 0.05 10.02 -6.25
C TYR A 133 -1.02 10.40 -7.28
N ASN A 134 -2.29 10.18 -6.92
CA ASN A 134 -3.49 10.60 -7.64
C ASN A 134 -3.66 10.06 -9.08
N ILE A 135 -3.01 8.92 -9.43
CA ILE A 135 -3.28 8.24 -10.71
C ILE A 135 -4.31 7.11 -10.59
N ILE A 136 -4.61 6.68 -9.36
CA ILE A 136 -5.70 5.77 -9.01
C ILE A 136 -6.59 6.47 -7.99
N SER A 137 -7.89 6.46 -8.20
CA SER A 137 -8.84 7.11 -7.29
C SER A 137 -8.90 6.40 -5.94
N GLU A 138 -8.92 7.17 -4.87
CA GLU A 138 -9.17 6.70 -3.49
C GLU A 138 -10.60 7.02 -2.99
N VAL A 139 -11.50 7.44 -3.86
CA VAL A 139 -12.92 7.64 -3.50
C VAL A 139 -13.52 6.30 -3.07
N GLY A 140 -14.06 6.26 -1.85
CA GLY A 140 -14.54 5.04 -1.20
C GLY A 140 -13.47 4.26 -0.43
N HIS A 141 -12.27 4.83 -0.21
CA HIS A 141 -11.27 4.30 0.74
C HIS A 141 -11.64 4.71 2.18
N MET A 142 -11.36 3.84 3.15
CA MET A 142 -11.58 4.04 4.58
C MET A 142 -10.25 3.92 5.37
N PRO A 143 -9.87 4.85 6.26
CA PRO A 143 -10.55 6.12 6.51
C PRO A 143 -10.46 7.05 5.31
N PRO A 144 -11.33 8.07 5.17
CA PRO A 144 -12.30 8.60 6.13
C PRO A 144 -13.50 7.68 6.41
N PRO A 145 -14.47 8.09 7.27
CA PRO A 145 -15.64 7.25 7.58
C PRO A 145 -16.41 6.81 6.35
N PRO A 146 -17.14 5.66 6.42
CA PRO A 146 -17.93 5.14 5.31
C PRO A 146 -18.84 6.19 4.68
N GLY A 147 -18.89 6.23 3.35
CA GLY A 147 -19.69 7.19 2.58
C GLY A 147 -19.12 8.61 2.50
N ALA A 148 -18.03 8.91 3.17
CA ALA A 148 -17.35 10.20 3.03
C ALA A 148 -16.69 10.33 1.66
N ILE A 149 -16.62 11.56 1.15
CA ILE A 149 -15.87 11.86 -0.06
C ILE A 149 -14.40 12.05 0.34
N SER A 150 -13.53 11.16 -0.14
CA SER A 150 -12.08 11.35 0.00
C SER A 150 -11.62 12.39 -1.02
N THR A 151 -10.97 13.44 -0.56
CA THR A 151 -10.35 14.45 -1.43
C THR A 151 -8.88 14.15 -1.70
N GLY A 152 -8.39 13.00 -1.22
CA GLY A 152 -6.97 12.70 -1.16
C GLY A 152 -6.26 13.46 -0.03
N ASN A 153 -5.17 12.89 0.45
CA ASN A 153 -4.41 13.46 1.57
C ASN A 153 -2.97 13.87 1.19
N GLY A 154 -2.62 13.76 -0.08
CA GLY A 154 -1.29 14.11 -0.60
C GLY A 154 -0.23 13.01 -0.49
N LEU A 155 -0.47 11.95 0.28
CA LEU A 155 0.50 10.87 0.54
C LEU A 155 -0.04 9.48 0.17
N SER A 156 -1.28 9.17 0.55
CA SER A 156 -1.90 7.87 0.34
C SER A 156 -2.11 7.57 -1.13
N VAL A 157 -1.97 6.32 -1.49
CA VAL A 157 -2.27 5.80 -2.84
C VAL A 157 -2.90 4.41 -2.76
N ALA A 158 -3.83 4.13 -3.64
CA ALA A 158 -4.30 2.78 -3.93
C ALA A 158 -3.35 2.11 -4.94
N GLY A 159 -3.18 0.79 -4.85
CA GLY A 159 -2.35 0.06 -5.79
C GLY A 159 -2.49 -1.46 -5.68
N PRO A 160 -2.08 -2.20 -6.72
CA PRO A 160 -2.21 -3.64 -6.78
C PRO A 160 -1.07 -4.37 -6.04
N LEU A 161 -1.39 -5.61 -5.57
CA LEU A 161 -0.44 -6.62 -5.16
C LEU A 161 -0.71 -7.89 -5.97
N ALA A 162 0.34 -8.62 -6.36
CA ALA A 162 0.25 -9.83 -7.15
C ALA A 162 1.45 -10.74 -6.95
N ARG A 163 1.41 -11.94 -7.57
CA ARG A 163 2.54 -12.88 -7.58
C ARG A 163 3.48 -12.71 -8.79
N SER A 164 3.15 -11.83 -9.73
CA SER A 164 4.01 -11.51 -10.88
C SER A 164 3.98 -10.01 -11.21
N PRO A 165 5.05 -9.46 -11.81
CA PRO A 165 5.04 -8.08 -12.32
C PRO A 165 4.03 -7.86 -13.45
N GLU A 166 3.80 -8.88 -14.27
CA GLU A 166 2.85 -8.85 -15.39
C GLU A 166 1.41 -8.66 -14.90
N ASP A 167 1.04 -9.32 -13.80
CA ASP A 167 -0.27 -9.15 -13.18
C ASP A 167 -0.44 -7.72 -12.62
N LEU A 168 0.64 -7.14 -12.08
CA LEU A 168 0.63 -5.74 -11.64
C LEU A 168 0.41 -4.77 -12.81
N GLU A 169 1.05 -5.01 -13.97
CA GLU A 169 0.87 -4.18 -15.17
C GLU A 169 -0.57 -4.23 -15.66
N ILE A 170 -1.17 -5.43 -15.76
CA ILE A 170 -2.58 -5.61 -16.13
C ILE A 170 -3.51 -4.88 -15.16
N ALA A 171 -3.27 -5.04 -13.86
CA ALA A 171 -4.09 -4.38 -12.83
C ALA A 171 -3.94 -2.85 -12.88
N LEU A 172 -2.72 -2.34 -13.06
CA LEU A 172 -2.45 -0.92 -13.15
C LEU A 172 -3.15 -0.29 -14.36
N ASP A 173 -3.13 -0.95 -15.53
CA ASP A 173 -3.82 -0.48 -16.74
C ASP A 173 -5.34 -0.36 -16.54
N VAL A 174 -5.93 -1.22 -15.69
CA VAL A 174 -7.36 -1.14 -15.32
C VAL A 174 -7.62 -0.02 -14.32
N LEU A 175 -6.75 0.12 -13.32
CA LEU A 175 -6.97 1.01 -12.19
C LEU A 175 -6.70 2.48 -12.49
N VAL A 176 -5.74 2.77 -13.39
CA VAL A 176 -5.31 4.15 -13.68
C VAL A 176 -6.37 4.92 -14.44
N ALA A 177 -6.93 5.92 -13.76
CA ALA A 177 -7.79 6.94 -14.36
C ALA A 177 -8.01 8.10 -13.37
N ALA A 178 -8.46 9.24 -13.87
CA ALA A 178 -8.93 10.33 -13.04
C ALA A 178 -10.14 9.89 -12.19
N GLN A 179 -10.37 10.57 -11.07
CA GLN A 179 -11.61 10.41 -10.29
C GLN A 179 -12.83 10.66 -11.18
N GLU A 180 -13.95 10.01 -10.88
CA GLU A 180 -15.13 10.08 -11.71
C GLU A 180 -15.60 11.53 -11.94
N GLN A 181 -15.61 12.33 -10.88
CA GLN A 181 -15.99 13.75 -10.95
C GLN A 181 -15.07 14.60 -11.87
N ASP A 182 -13.80 14.22 -11.99
CA ASP A 182 -12.80 14.94 -12.79
C ASP A 182 -12.65 14.37 -14.21
N SER A 183 -13.16 13.17 -14.45
CA SER A 183 -13.01 12.42 -15.70
C SER A 183 -13.53 13.13 -16.96
N PRO A 184 -14.53 14.05 -16.90
CA PRO A 184 -14.91 14.83 -18.06
C PRO A 184 -13.80 15.74 -18.58
N ALA A 185 -12.93 16.26 -17.69
CA ALA A 185 -11.87 17.20 -18.02
C ALA A 185 -10.47 16.55 -18.04
N TRP A 186 -10.26 15.44 -17.30
CA TRP A 186 -8.95 14.84 -17.11
C TRP A 186 -8.90 13.40 -17.62
N LYS A 187 -7.85 13.11 -18.39
CA LYS A 187 -7.53 11.74 -18.83
C LYS A 187 -6.09 11.44 -18.49
N ILE A 188 -5.88 10.40 -17.68
CA ILE A 188 -4.54 9.93 -17.34
C ILE A 188 -4.10 8.91 -18.39
N LYS A 189 -2.93 9.13 -18.96
CA LYS A 189 -2.28 8.21 -19.89
C LYS A 189 -0.85 7.98 -19.43
N LEU A 190 -0.56 6.76 -19.00
CA LEU A 190 0.81 6.40 -18.65
C LEU A 190 1.69 6.30 -19.88
N PRO A 191 2.94 6.80 -19.80
CA PRO A 191 3.91 6.59 -20.87
C PRO A 191 4.31 5.12 -20.93
N LYS A 192 4.68 4.65 -22.11
CA LYS A 192 5.31 3.32 -22.24
C LYS A 192 6.67 3.31 -21.53
N ALA A 193 7.11 2.13 -21.11
CA ALA A 193 8.45 1.94 -20.57
C ALA A 193 9.50 2.48 -21.59
N ARG A 194 10.48 3.23 -21.06
CA ARG A 194 11.53 3.87 -21.88
C ARG A 194 12.44 2.83 -22.53
N THR A 195 12.68 1.72 -21.83
CA THR A 195 13.47 0.60 -22.33
C THR A 195 12.84 -0.73 -21.93
N LYS A 196 13.12 -1.76 -22.76
CA LYS A 196 12.73 -3.15 -22.50
C LYS A 196 13.93 -4.08 -22.31
N LYS A 197 15.15 -3.53 -22.37
CA LYS A 197 16.38 -4.33 -22.29
C LYS A 197 17.15 -3.96 -21.05
N VAL A 198 17.54 -4.95 -20.27
CA VAL A 198 18.30 -4.76 -19.02
C VAL A 198 19.57 -3.93 -19.25
N LYS A 199 20.29 -4.17 -20.37
CA LYS A 199 21.52 -3.44 -20.73
C LYS A 199 21.33 -1.93 -20.98
N GLU A 200 20.11 -1.45 -21.11
CA GLU A 200 19.79 -0.03 -21.29
C GLU A 200 19.39 0.64 -19.97
N LEU A 201 19.32 -0.13 -18.88
CA LEU A 201 18.97 0.39 -17.56
C LEU A 201 20.17 1.10 -16.92
N ARG A 202 19.87 2.20 -16.27
CA ARG A 202 20.73 2.87 -15.30
C ARG A 202 20.14 2.64 -13.91
N VAL A 203 20.89 2.03 -13.03
CA VAL A 203 20.43 1.63 -11.70
C VAL A 203 21.32 2.27 -10.65
N ALA A 204 20.72 3.05 -9.76
CA ALA A 204 21.35 3.53 -8.55
C ALA A 204 21.05 2.55 -7.40
N VAL A 205 22.07 2.13 -6.68
CA VAL A 205 21.94 1.21 -5.55
C VAL A 205 22.36 1.91 -4.27
N TRP A 206 21.52 1.77 -3.28
CA TRP A 206 21.74 2.27 -1.94
C TRP A 206 21.48 1.13 -0.95
N PRO A 207 22.50 0.33 -0.61
CA PRO A 207 22.32 -0.95 0.06
C PRO A 207 22.25 -0.86 1.59
N ASP A 208 22.65 0.26 2.16
CA ASP A 208 22.78 0.43 3.61
C ASP A 208 22.49 1.89 4.02
N GLU A 209 21.92 2.07 5.20
CA GLU A 209 21.57 3.35 5.78
C GLU A 209 21.81 3.36 7.29
N PRO A 210 22.85 4.10 7.76
CA PRO A 210 23.18 4.13 9.19
C PRO A 210 22.06 4.68 10.10
N TYR A 211 21.16 5.48 9.58
CA TYR A 211 20.01 6.01 10.32
C TYR A 211 18.89 4.97 10.48
N ALA A 212 18.79 4.03 9.56
CA ALA A 212 17.79 2.97 9.55
C ALA A 212 18.48 1.66 9.10
N GLU A 213 19.16 1.02 10.03
CA GLU A 213 19.96 -0.19 9.77
C GLU A 213 19.14 -1.26 9.06
N VAL A 214 19.71 -1.82 8.02
CA VAL A 214 19.15 -2.91 7.23
C VAL A 214 19.81 -4.22 7.66
N ASP A 215 19.01 -5.25 7.83
CA ASP A 215 19.48 -6.60 8.14
C ASP A 215 20.56 -7.06 7.13
N ASP A 216 21.60 -7.69 7.63
CA ASP A 216 22.73 -8.16 6.81
C ASP A 216 22.30 -9.07 5.66
N GLU A 217 21.32 -9.96 5.88
CA GLU A 217 20.79 -10.85 4.84
C GLU A 217 20.16 -10.06 3.70
N ILE A 218 19.41 -8.99 4.02
CA ILE A 218 18.79 -8.11 3.03
C ILE A 218 19.86 -7.30 2.29
N THR A 219 20.85 -6.77 3.00
CA THR A 219 21.96 -6.03 2.41
C THR A 219 22.75 -6.92 1.41
N ILE A 220 22.99 -8.18 1.75
CA ILE A 220 23.64 -9.16 0.86
C ILE A 220 22.81 -9.39 -0.40
N LEU A 221 21.49 -9.59 -0.28
CA LEU A 221 20.60 -9.79 -1.41
C LEU A 221 20.51 -8.56 -2.33
N ILE A 222 20.51 -7.34 -1.77
CA ILE A 222 20.56 -6.11 -2.56
C ILE A 222 21.86 -6.03 -3.38
N LYS A 223 23.01 -6.32 -2.76
CA LYS A 223 24.31 -6.34 -3.44
C LYS A 223 24.36 -7.40 -4.53
N GLN A 224 23.88 -8.62 -4.24
CA GLN A 224 23.79 -9.69 -5.23
C GLN A 224 22.92 -9.29 -6.44
N THR A 225 21.76 -8.70 -6.19
CA THR A 225 20.85 -8.19 -7.25
C THR A 225 21.56 -7.11 -8.11
N ALA A 226 22.33 -6.22 -7.47
CA ALA A 226 23.10 -5.21 -8.17
C ALA A 226 24.16 -5.84 -9.09
N ASP A 227 24.86 -6.89 -8.62
CA ASP A 227 25.87 -7.61 -9.42
C ASP A 227 25.21 -8.40 -10.56
N ASP A 228 24.08 -9.05 -10.33
CA ASP A 228 23.33 -9.76 -11.37
C ASP A 228 22.88 -8.80 -12.49
N LEU A 229 22.42 -7.60 -12.14
CA LEU A 229 22.08 -6.56 -13.10
C LEU A 229 23.29 -6.07 -13.90
N LYS A 230 24.48 -5.92 -13.26
CA LYS A 230 25.73 -5.60 -13.95
C LYS A 230 26.10 -6.69 -14.94
N HIS A 231 26.05 -7.96 -14.53
CA HIS A 231 26.32 -9.11 -15.41
C HIS A 231 25.35 -9.18 -16.60
N ALA A 232 24.09 -8.78 -16.38
CA ALA A 232 23.08 -8.65 -17.46
C ALA A 232 23.30 -7.40 -18.35
N GLY A 233 24.30 -6.58 -18.05
CA GLY A 233 24.74 -5.43 -18.86
C GLY A 233 24.16 -4.08 -18.44
N ALA A 234 23.42 -3.98 -17.34
CA ALA A 234 22.95 -2.71 -16.80
C ALA A 234 24.11 -1.83 -16.29
N GLN A 235 23.92 -0.51 -16.36
CA GLN A 235 24.81 0.45 -15.70
C GLN A 235 24.38 0.59 -14.25
N VAL A 236 25.14 0.01 -13.31
CA VAL A 236 24.81 0.00 -11.88
C VAL A 236 25.89 0.77 -11.11
N GLU A 237 25.47 1.75 -10.34
CA GLU A 237 26.33 2.62 -9.53
C GLU A 237 25.77 2.71 -8.10
N THR A 238 26.66 2.78 -7.10
CA THR A 238 26.26 3.20 -5.76
C THR A 238 26.01 4.71 -5.82
N ALA A 239 24.90 5.14 -5.29
CA ALA A 239 24.52 6.54 -5.29
C ALA A 239 24.28 7.06 -3.87
N ASP A 240 24.69 8.28 -3.63
CA ASP A 240 24.30 9.02 -2.44
C ASP A 240 22.89 9.59 -2.62
N LEU A 241 22.16 9.69 -1.53
CA LEU A 241 20.87 10.37 -1.55
C LEU A 241 21.06 11.88 -1.75
N PRO A 242 20.16 12.55 -2.47
CA PRO A 242 20.21 13.99 -2.63
C PRO A 242 19.92 14.77 -1.32
N MET A 243 19.41 14.07 -0.31
CA MET A 243 19.09 14.57 1.02
C MET A 243 19.36 13.44 2.03
N SER A 244 19.77 13.78 3.26
CA SER A 244 19.98 12.74 4.28
C SER A 244 18.67 12.02 4.62
N PHE A 245 18.75 10.74 4.93
CA PHE A 245 17.57 9.94 5.31
C PHE A 245 16.88 10.55 6.54
N LYS A 246 17.64 11.07 7.49
CA LYS A 246 17.10 11.76 8.66
C LYS A 246 16.23 12.98 8.32
N GLU A 247 16.62 13.75 7.30
CA GLU A 247 15.82 14.90 6.82
C GLU A 247 14.57 14.41 6.08
N ILE A 248 14.69 13.36 5.27
CA ILE A 248 13.57 12.73 4.57
C ILE A 248 12.54 12.21 5.59
N ASP A 249 13.00 11.46 6.60
CA ASP A 249 12.16 10.93 7.67
C ASP A 249 11.44 12.03 8.46
N LYS A 250 12.17 13.09 8.82
CA LYS A 250 11.58 14.25 9.49
C LYS A 250 10.45 14.89 8.66
N ILE A 251 10.70 15.14 7.37
CA ILE A 251 9.70 15.76 6.49
C ILE A 251 8.51 14.82 6.31
N PHE A 252 8.77 13.52 6.06
CA PHE A 252 7.72 12.52 5.91
C PHE A 252 6.85 12.41 7.17
N SER A 253 7.45 12.35 8.34
CA SER A 253 6.74 12.30 9.62
C SER A 253 5.90 13.55 9.87
N GLN A 254 6.41 14.73 9.56
CA GLN A 254 5.66 15.99 9.67
C GLN A 254 4.43 16.04 8.74
N LEU A 255 4.47 15.36 7.60
CA LEU A 255 3.34 15.27 6.68
C LEU A 255 2.37 14.14 7.08
N LEU A 256 2.89 13.01 7.54
CA LEU A 256 2.10 11.82 7.86
C LEU A 256 1.29 11.98 9.15
N ASN A 257 1.95 12.47 10.22
CA ASN A 257 1.36 12.43 11.55
C ASN A 257 0.07 13.24 11.68
N PRO A 258 -0.06 14.45 11.12
CA PRO A 258 -1.33 15.18 11.13
C PRO A 258 -2.45 14.41 10.44
N LEU A 259 -2.13 13.64 9.39
CA LEU A 259 -3.11 12.83 8.66
C LEU A 259 -3.57 11.63 9.49
N MET A 260 -2.63 10.95 10.17
CA MET A 260 -2.93 9.80 11.03
C MET A 260 -3.75 10.20 12.25
N LEU A 261 -3.57 11.42 12.76
CA LEU A 261 -4.28 11.95 13.93
C LEU A 261 -5.53 12.75 13.57
N ALA A 262 -5.78 12.99 12.30
CA ALA A 262 -6.95 13.76 11.86
C ALA A 262 -8.25 13.15 12.39
N GLY A 263 -9.03 13.95 13.12
CA GLY A 263 -10.28 13.51 13.74
C GLY A 263 -10.13 12.76 15.07
N SER A 264 -8.93 12.63 15.60
CA SER A 264 -8.71 12.09 16.94
C SER A 264 -9.28 13.01 18.03
N PRO A 265 -9.81 12.45 19.15
CA PRO A 265 -10.24 13.25 20.29
C PRO A 265 -9.11 14.08 20.89
N GLN A 266 -9.43 15.23 21.49
CA GLN A 266 -8.47 16.12 22.16
C GLN A 266 -7.65 15.37 23.24
N GLU A 267 -8.26 14.44 23.95
CA GLU A 267 -7.60 13.59 24.95
C GLU A 267 -6.44 12.77 24.36
N THR A 268 -6.53 12.37 23.09
CA THR A 268 -5.45 11.66 22.38
C THR A 268 -4.22 12.55 22.27
N PHE A 269 -4.40 13.81 21.86
CA PHE A 269 -3.29 14.76 21.76
C PHE A 269 -2.67 15.06 23.12
N GLU A 270 -3.47 15.23 24.18
CA GLU A 270 -2.99 15.44 25.54
C GLU A 270 -2.20 14.23 26.06
N THR A 271 -2.64 13.03 25.72
CA THR A 271 -1.96 11.79 26.10
C THR A 271 -0.62 11.67 25.37
N LEU A 272 -0.59 11.94 24.06
CA LEU A 272 0.63 11.94 23.26
C LEU A 272 1.64 13.00 23.73
N ALA A 273 1.16 14.19 24.05
CA ALA A 273 2.02 15.25 24.59
C ALA A 273 2.66 14.87 25.94
N LYS A 274 1.91 14.20 26.83
CA LYS A 274 2.46 13.67 28.09
C LYS A 274 3.49 12.58 27.84
N LEU A 275 3.19 11.61 26.98
CA LEU A 275 4.11 10.55 26.62
C LEU A 275 5.40 11.12 26.01
N ASN A 276 5.29 12.12 25.15
CA ASN A 276 6.43 12.78 24.53
C ASN A 276 7.33 13.51 25.56
N ALA A 277 6.74 14.11 26.58
CA ALA A 277 7.49 14.80 27.65
C ALA A 277 8.33 13.84 28.52
N ASP A 278 7.90 12.56 28.62
CA ASP A 278 8.54 11.53 29.45
C ASP A 278 9.58 10.68 28.66
N LEU A 279 9.74 10.92 27.34
CA LEU A 279 10.65 10.12 26.50
C LEU A 279 12.09 10.62 26.55
N ASP A 280 13.03 9.65 26.54
CA ASP A 280 14.45 9.95 26.33
C ASP A 280 14.65 10.52 24.92
N PRO A 281 15.19 11.74 24.79
CA PRO A 281 15.44 12.36 23.48
C PRO A 281 16.39 11.56 22.57
N ASN A 282 17.10 10.57 23.09
CA ASN A 282 17.98 9.70 22.34
C ASN A 282 17.36 8.34 22.01
N ALA A 283 16.17 8.02 22.48
CA ALA A 283 15.50 6.77 22.17
C ALA A 283 14.93 6.79 20.75
N VAL A 284 15.02 5.66 20.03
CA VAL A 284 14.44 5.51 18.68
C VAL A 284 12.92 5.79 18.69
N SER A 285 12.22 5.44 19.77
CA SER A 285 10.80 5.75 19.98
C SER A 285 10.50 7.25 20.07
N TYR A 286 11.47 8.07 20.47
CA TYR A 286 11.33 9.52 20.59
C TYR A 286 11.15 10.19 19.23
N THR A 287 11.83 9.73 18.18
CA THR A 287 11.68 10.29 16.84
C THR A 287 10.29 10.03 16.25
N HIS A 288 9.67 8.90 16.58
CA HIS A 288 8.32 8.56 16.14
C HIS A 288 7.23 9.40 16.83
N LEU A 289 7.42 9.78 18.10
CA LEU A 289 6.43 10.52 18.87
C LEU A 289 6.62 12.05 18.75
N ARG A 290 7.86 12.54 18.62
CA ARG A 290 8.12 13.98 18.41
C ARG A 290 7.64 14.53 17.07
N ALA A 291 7.45 13.64 16.11
CA ALA A 291 6.83 14.02 14.84
C ALA A 291 5.35 14.41 14.98
N HIS A 292 4.78 14.34 16.20
CA HIS A 292 3.41 14.74 16.53
C HIS A 292 3.32 16.17 17.14
N GLU A 293 4.43 16.85 17.41
CA GLU A 293 4.50 18.28 17.74
C GLU A 293 4.57 19.15 16.47
#